data_7317b402b8af3c07138e5c87f0d01d63
#
_entry.id   7317b402b8af3c07138e5c87f0d01d63
#
_cell.length_a   1.000
_cell.length_b   1.000
_cell.length_c   1.000
_cell.angle_alpha   90.00
_cell.angle_beta   90.00
_cell.angle_gamma   90.00
#
_symmetry.space_group_name_H-M   'P 1'
#
loop_
_entity.id
_entity.type
_entity.pdbx_description
1 polymer ?
#
loop_
_entity_poly.entity_id
_entity_poly.type
_entity_poly.pdbx_seq_one_letter_code
_entity_poly.pdbx_strand_id
1 'polypeptide(L)'
;MLNAISNRSDYPCLLQTNYLNQASLGLIGQAAVSQMHEFLDKVARHGNLKMSDEEEASFANPLRKRASQLMNCPVENLAIVSSASEILSQLPQLFSIKSGNKILAISSDF
;
A
#
# COMPACT_ATOMS: atom_id res chain seq x y z
N MET A 1 14.83 -22.76 -7.72
CA MET A 1 13.66 -22.76 -6.83
C MET A 1 13.61 -21.38 -6.17
N LEU A 2 12.51 -20.64 -6.29
CA LEU A 2 12.38 -19.34 -5.63
C LEU A 2 12.20 -19.56 -4.13
N ASN A 3 13.03 -18.91 -3.32
CA ASN A 3 12.86 -18.93 -1.87
C ASN A 3 11.67 -18.03 -1.48
N ALA A 4 10.86 -18.49 -0.53
CA ALA A 4 9.79 -17.66 0.02
C ALA A 4 10.38 -16.43 0.71
N ILE A 5 9.80 -15.25 0.43
CA ILE A 5 10.22 -13.99 1.04
C ILE A 5 9.73 -13.88 2.50
N SER A 6 8.64 -14.61 2.84
CA SER A 6 8.02 -14.64 4.16
C SER A 6 7.62 -16.05 4.53
N ASN A 7 7.52 -16.32 5.84
CA ASN A 7 7.09 -17.62 6.33
C ASN A 7 5.58 -17.79 6.17
N ARG A 8 5.14 -19.00 5.83
CA ARG A 8 3.71 -19.35 5.77
C ARG A 8 3.00 -19.13 7.11
N SER A 9 3.69 -19.36 8.21
CA SER A 9 3.18 -19.16 9.57
C SER A 9 2.84 -17.70 9.89
N ASP A 10 3.40 -16.74 9.17
CA ASP A 10 3.11 -15.32 9.38
C ASP A 10 1.70 -14.93 8.90
N TYR A 11 1.04 -15.83 8.18
CA TYR A 11 -0.29 -15.65 7.62
C TYR A 11 -1.24 -16.73 8.15
N PRO A 12 -2.03 -16.48 9.20
CA PRO A 12 -2.89 -17.50 9.82
C PRO A 12 -3.84 -18.20 8.87
N CYS A 13 -4.36 -17.50 7.87
CA CYS A 13 -5.22 -18.08 6.82
C CYS A 13 -4.53 -19.23 6.10
N LEU A 14 -3.22 -19.16 5.84
CA LEU A 14 -2.46 -20.17 5.14
C LEU A 14 -2.21 -21.44 5.96
N LEU A 15 -2.45 -21.41 7.27
CA LEU A 15 -2.36 -22.61 8.12
C LEU A 15 -3.53 -23.55 7.89
N GLN A 16 -4.68 -23.02 7.41
CA GLN A 16 -5.93 -23.75 7.25
C GLN A 16 -6.30 -23.97 5.78
N THR A 17 -5.85 -23.11 4.87
CA THR A 17 -6.25 -23.16 3.46
C THR A 17 -5.15 -22.68 2.52
N ASN A 18 -5.28 -22.99 1.24
CA ASN A 18 -4.48 -22.39 0.17
C ASN A 18 -5.25 -21.18 -0.38
N TYR A 19 -4.77 -19.98 -0.09
CA TYR A 19 -5.39 -18.75 -0.53
C TYR A 19 -4.79 -18.29 -1.87
N LEU A 20 -5.60 -18.24 -2.91
CA LEU A 20 -5.18 -17.86 -4.28
C LEU A 20 -5.80 -16.54 -4.75
N ASN A 21 -6.69 -15.92 -3.97
CA ASN A 21 -7.42 -14.72 -4.35
C ASN A 21 -6.69 -13.41 -3.98
N GLN A 22 -5.37 -13.38 -4.17
CA GLN A 22 -4.53 -12.21 -3.84
C GLN A 22 -4.87 -10.97 -4.67
N ALA A 23 -5.42 -11.15 -5.87
CA ALA A 23 -5.79 -10.03 -6.74
C ALA A 23 -7.00 -9.24 -6.19
N SER A 24 -7.92 -9.91 -5.49
CA SER A 24 -9.09 -9.26 -4.87
C SER A 24 -8.72 -8.62 -3.54
N LEU A 25 -8.14 -9.41 -2.62
CA LEU A 25 -7.70 -8.95 -1.30
C LEU A 25 -6.47 -9.71 -0.88
N GLY A 26 -5.36 -9.01 -0.71
CA GLY A 26 -4.12 -9.57 -0.21
C GLY A 26 -4.25 -10.01 1.26
N LEU A 27 -3.58 -11.10 1.62
CA LEU A 27 -3.50 -11.52 3.02
C LEU A 27 -2.66 -10.53 3.82
N ILE A 28 -3.11 -10.23 5.03
CA ILE A 28 -2.39 -9.41 5.98
C ILE A 28 -1.60 -10.32 6.93
N GLY A 29 -0.29 -10.11 7.01
CA GLY A 29 0.58 -10.86 7.92
C GLY A 29 0.38 -10.45 9.38
N GLN A 30 0.60 -11.39 10.30
CA GLN A 30 0.38 -11.20 11.74
C GLN A 30 1.18 -10.00 12.30
N ALA A 31 2.40 -9.77 11.82
CA ALA A 31 3.20 -8.62 12.23
C ALA A 31 2.51 -7.28 11.91
N ALA A 32 1.89 -7.17 10.73
CA ALA A 32 1.16 -5.95 10.36
C ALA A 32 -0.10 -5.77 11.23
N VAL A 33 -0.84 -6.85 11.51
CA VAL A 33 -2.00 -6.81 12.41
C VAL A 33 -1.58 -6.32 13.81
N SER A 34 -0.48 -6.84 14.35
CA SER A 34 0.04 -6.43 15.66
C SER A 34 0.42 -4.94 15.69
N GLN A 35 1.09 -4.44 14.65
CA GLN A 35 1.45 -3.02 14.55
C GLN A 35 0.21 -2.10 14.43
N MET A 36 -0.83 -2.55 13.71
CA MET A 36 -2.09 -1.81 13.64
C MET A 36 -2.76 -1.72 15.00
N HIS A 37 -2.81 -2.82 15.76
CA HIS A 37 -3.38 -2.83 17.11
C HIS A 37 -2.60 -1.92 18.06
N GLU A 38 -1.27 -1.98 18.03
CA GLU A 38 -0.42 -1.11 18.84
C GLU A 38 -0.65 0.38 18.51
N PHE A 39 -0.74 0.71 17.22
CA PHE A 39 -1.05 2.07 16.78
C PHE A 39 -2.42 2.54 17.29
N LEU A 40 -3.46 1.72 17.11
CA LEU A 40 -4.82 2.04 17.58
C LEU A 40 -4.88 2.21 19.09
N ASP A 41 -4.23 1.36 19.85
CA ASP A 41 -4.13 1.47 21.33
C ASP A 41 -3.43 2.76 21.73
N LYS A 42 -2.33 3.12 21.06
CA LYS A 42 -1.61 4.38 21.31
C LYS A 42 -2.51 5.60 21.06
N VAL A 43 -3.22 5.61 19.92
CA VAL A 43 -4.14 6.69 19.57
C VAL A 43 -5.34 6.75 20.51
N ALA A 44 -5.92 5.61 20.88
CA ALA A 44 -7.04 5.54 21.82
C ALA A 44 -6.69 6.10 23.21
N ARG A 45 -5.45 5.87 23.67
CA ARG A 45 -4.99 6.33 25.00
C ARG A 45 -4.50 7.76 25.02
N HIS A 46 -3.95 8.25 23.93
CA HIS A 46 -3.20 9.50 23.92
C HIS A 46 -3.65 10.48 22.82
N GLY A 47 -4.51 10.06 21.91
CA GLY A 47 -4.76 10.84 20.69
C GLY A 47 -3.43 11.07 19.96
N ASN A 48 -3.18 12.29 19.51
CA ASN A 48 -1.91 12.71 18.91
C ASN A 48 -0.93 13.36 19.91
N LEU A 49 -1.23 13.37 21.21
CA LEU A 49 -0.43 14.08 22.23
C LEU A 49 1.03 13.59 22.33
N LYS A 50 1.30 12.39 21.84
CA LYS A 50 2.65 11.80 21.84
C LYS A 50 3.23 11.64 20.43
N MET A 51 2.62 12.28 19.43
CA MET A 51 3.09 12.33 18.07
C MET A 51 3.50 13.77 17.76
N SER A 52 4.74 13.97 17.38
CA SER A 52 5.20 15.30 16.92
C SER A 52 4.73 15.56 15.50
N ASP A 53 4.66 16.84 15.11
CA ASP A 53 4.31 17.25 13.74
C ASP A 53 5.28 16.63 12.71
N GLU A 54 6.56 16.45 13.08
CA GLU A 54 7.56 15.82 12.24
C GLU A 54 7.30 14.31 12.07
N GLU A 55 6.93 13.60 13.14
CA GLU A 55 6.53 12.19 13.07
C GLU A 55 5.28 12.00 12.23
N GLU A 56 4.29 12.89 12.35
CA GLU A 56 3.08 12.87 11.55
C GLU A 56 3.40 13.10 10.06
N ALA A 57 4.17 14.14 9.75
CA ALA A 57 4.57 14.48 8.38
C ALA A 57 5.43 13.38 7.73
N SER A 58 6.21 12.66 8.52
CA SER A 58 7.12 11.61 8.05
C SER A 58 6.54 10.19 8.12
N PHE A 59 5.29 10.02 8.56
CA PHE A 59 4.66 8.72 8.84
C PHE A 59 4.80 7.71 7.69
N ALA A 60 4.64 8.15 6.46
CA ALA A 60 4.75 7.30 5.27
C ALA A 60 6.20 7.07 4.77
N ASN A 61 7.20 7.77 5.31
CA ASN A 61 8.56 7.69 4.81
C ASN A 61 9.21 6.30 4.92
N PRO A 62 9.04 5.53 6.00
CA PRO A 62 9.57 4.16 6.08
C PRO A 62 9.00 3.26 4.98
N LEU A 63 7.71 3.38 4.67
CA LEU A 63 7.07 2.63 3.60
C LEU A 63 7.60 3.05 2.22
N ARG A 64 7.72 4.36 1.95
CA ARG A 64 8.29 4.88 0.70
C ARG A 64 9.71 4.38 0.49
N LYS A 65 10.54 4.37 1.54
CA LYS A 65 11.92 3.87 1.48
C LYS A 65 11.98 2.39 1.14
N ARG A 66 11.12 1.55 1.74
CA ARG A 66 11.04 0.12 1.43
C ARG A 66 10.52 -0.14 0.01
N ALA A 67 9.49 0.61 -0.41
CA ALA A 67 8.98 0.53 -1.78
C ALA A 67 10.05 0.95 -2.81
N SER A 68 10.81 2.01 -2.55
CA SER A 68 11.94 2.45 -3.37
C SER A 68 12.97 1.34 -3.59
N GLN A 69 13.34 0.62 -2.52
CA GLN A 69 14.24 -0.52 -2.61
C GLN A 69 13.65 -1.67 -3.43
N LEU A 70 12.38 -1.99 -3.24
CA LEU A 70 11.69 -3.06 -3.97
C LEU A 70 11.54 -2.73 -5.45
N MET A 71 11.18 -1.48 -5.76
CA MET A 71 10.95 -1.00 -7.13
C MET A 71 12.25 -0.59 -7.85
N ASN A 72 13.38 -0.59 -7.13
CA ASN A 72 14.67 -0.14 -7.65
C ASN A 72 14.59 1.26 -8.29
N CYS A 73 13.96 2.21 -7.61
CA CYS A 73 13.82 3.59 -8.06
C CYS A 73 14.09 4.58 -6.92
N PRO A 74 14.47 5.82 -7.22
CA PRO A 74 14.64 6.87 -6.21
C PRO A 74 13.37 7.12 -5.41
N VAL A 75 13.51 7.39 -4.11
CA VAL A 75 12.36 7.58 -3.19
C VAL A 75 11.49 8.79 -3.56
N GLU A 76 12.09 9.81 -4.16
CA GLU A 76 11.42 11.01 -4.67
C GLU A 76 10.50 10.73 -5.86
N ASN A 77 10.72 9.62 -6.58
CA ASN A 77 9.89 9.18 -7.69
C ASN A 77 8.71 8.29 -7.24
N LEU A 78 8.51 8.11 -5.94
CA LEU A 78 7.45 7.29 -5.38
C LEU A 78 6.41 8.14 -4.66
N ALA A 79 5.16 7.94 -5.04
CA ALA A 79 3.99 8.40 -4.29
C ALA A 79 3.27 7.21 -3.67
N ILE A 80 2.79 7.38 -2.44
CA ILE A 80 1.90 6.43 -1.78
C ILE A 80 0.50 7.00 -1.88
N VAL A 81 -0.42 6.20 -2.38
CA VAL A 81 -1.83 6.56 -2.59
C VAL A 81 -2.73 5.55 -1.90
N SER A 82 -3.96 5.91 -1.64
CA SER A 82 -4.92 5.05 -0.93
C SER A 82 -5.39 3.88 -1.78
N SER A 83 -5.45 4.05 -3.10
CA SER A 83 -5.95 3.03 -4.02
C SER A 83 -5.54 3.30 -5.48
N ALA A 84 -5.62 2.26 -6.32
CA ALA A 84 -5.47 2.40 -7.76
C ALA A 84 -6.54 3.34 -8.36
N SER A 85 -7.78 3.29 -7.84
CA SER A 85 -8.87 4.16 -8.30
C SER A 85 -8.59 5.64 -8.06
N GLU A 86 -7.88 5.99 -6.98
CA GLU A 86 -7.44 7.36 -6.72
C GLU A 86 -6.55 7.87 -7.86
N ILE A 87 -5.51 7.10 -8.22
CA ILE A 87 -4.61 7.49 -9.32
C ILE A 87 -5.34 7.51 -10.66
N LEU A 88 -6.16 6.52 -10.96
CA LEU A 88 -6.91 6.47 -12.22
C LEU A 88 -7.83 7.68 -12.38
N SER A 89 -8.46 8.15 -11.30
CA SER A 89 -9.32 9.34 -11.33
C SER A 89 -8.54 10.63 -11.56
N GLN A 90 -7.27 10.68 -11.20
CA GLN A 90 -6.40 11.86 -11.36
C GLN A 90 -5.64 11.87 -12.68
N LEU A 91 -5.54 10.75 -13.40
CA LEU A 91 -4.80 10.66 -14.67
C LEU A 91 -5.16 11.78 -15.67
N PRO A 92 -6.45 12.15 -15.88
CA PRO A 92 -6.81 13.24 -16.79
C PRO A 92 -6.20 14.59 -16.42
N GLN A 93 -5.92 14.81 -15.12
CA GLN A 93 -5.32 16.05 -14.62
C GLN A 93 -3.79 16.03 -14.72
N LEU A 94 -3.18 14.84 -14.66
CA LEU A 94 -1.74 14.66 -14.76
C LEU A 94 -1.21 14.78 -16.20
N PHE A 95 -2.06 14.56 -17.18
CA PHE A 95 -1.71 14.64 -18.59
C PHE A 95 -2.39 15.85 -19.24
N SER A 96 -1.67 16.55 -20.10
CA SER A 96 -2.22 17.64 -20.91
C SER A 96 -3.12 17.06 -22.03
N ILE A 97 -4.30 16.59 -21.68
CA ILE A 97 -5.26 16.01 -22.60
C ILE A 97 -5.87 17.11 -23.45
N LYS A 98 -5.82 16.94 -24.77
CA LYS A 98 -6.38 17.88 -25.78
C LYS A 98 -7.59 17.28 -26.46
N SER A 99 -8.44 18.14 -27.03
CA SER A 99 -9.52 17.68 -27.92
C SER A 99 -8.97 16.82 -29.05
N GLY A 100 -9.58 15.64 -29.26
CA GLY A 100 -9.15 14.65 -30.24
C GLY A 100 -8.21 13.57 -29.71
N ASN A 101 -7.71 13.67 -28.48
CA ASN A 101 -7.02 12.56 -27.84
C ASN A 101 -7.99 11.39 -27.60
N LYS A 102 -7.47 10.18 -27.67
CA LYS A 102 -8.25 8.94 -27.46
C LYS A 102 -7.74 8.23 -26.22
N ILE A 103 -8.67 7.69 -25.44
CA ILE A 103 -8.37 6.77 -24.34
C ILE A 103 -8.69 5.37 -24.84
N LEU A 104 -7.72 4.46 -24.71
CA LEU A 104 -7.90 3.05 -25.00
C LEU A 104 -8.14 2.30 -23.70
N ALA A 105 -9.21 1.52 -23.64
CA ALA A 105 -9.53 0.67 -22.49
C ALA A 105 -9.89 -0.73 -22.97
N ILE A 106 -9.67 -1.73 -22.11
CA ILE A 106 -10.05 -3.11 -22.38
C ILE A 106 -11.48 -3.30 -21.86
N SER A 107 -12.40 -3.75 -22.72
CA SER A 107 -13.82 -3.88 -22.39
C SER A 107 -14.12 -4.97 -21.34
N SER A 108 -13.19 -5.90 -21.12
CA SER A 108 -13.29 -6.99 -20.14
C SER A 108 -12.57 -6.69 -18.82
N ASP A 109 -12.01 -5.49 -18.67
CA ASP A 109 -11.46 -5.02 -17.41
C ASP A 109 -12.59 -4.54 -16.50
N PHE A 110 -12.41 -4.60 -15.15
CA PHE A 110 -13.44 -4.15 -14.21
C PHE A 110 -13.19 -2.76 -13.64
#